data_a8c5fd7490f5e20f85484f631244f287
#
_entry.id   a8c5fd7490f5e20f85484f631244f287
#
_cell.length_a   1.000
_cell.length_b   1.000
_cell.length_c   1.000
_cell.angle_alpha   90.00
_cell.angle_beta   90.00
_cell.angle_gamma   90.00
#
_symmetry.space_group_name_H-M   'P 1'
#
loop_
_entity.id
_entity.type
_entity.pdbx_description
1 polymer ?
#
loop_
_entity_poly.entity_id
_entity_poly.type
_entity_poly.pdbx_seq_one_letter_code
_entity_poly.pdbx_strand_id
1 'polypeptide(L)'
;MHQIKFVIPFLFCLFCAEEKTKEEWWHKKADVMVEKQIERRGVKDPQVLKVMRETPRHRFIPPHLEKMAYNDGPLPIGEGQTISQPYIVALMTELLELKGDEKILEIGTGSGYQAAVLSALVSEVFSIEIVKNLVDSAAVLLDKLGYKNVTTRWGDGYKGWPDETPFDGIIVTAAPDEIPQSLIDQLKTVEFHPEPL
;
A
#
# COMPACT_ATOMS: atom_id res chain seq x y z
N MET A 1 7.19 -53.02 -34.96
CA MET A 1 7.78 -52.05 -34.02
C MET A 1 7.42 -50.65 -34.51
N HIS A 2 6.39 -50.02 -33.92
CA HIS A 2 5.98 -48.65 -34.27
C HIS A 2 6.66 -47.70 -33.28
N GLN A 3 7.47 -46.81 -33.79
CA GLN A 3 8.05 -45.69 -33.02
C GLN A 3 7.03 -44.56 -32.97
N ILE A 4 6.47 -44.32 -31.80
CA ILE A 4 5.66 -43.13 -31.49
C ILE A 4 6.64 -42.02 -31.14
N LYS A 5 6.80 -41.06 -32.05
CA LYS A 5 7.53 -39.81 -31.76
C LYS A 5 6.59 -38.84 -31.06
N PHE A 6 6.85 -38.61 -29.78
CA PHE A 6 6.19 -37.51 -29.03
C PHE A 6 6.75 -36.16 -29.49
N VAL A 7 5.91 -35.39 -30.13
CA VAL A 7 6.13 -33.93 -30.35
C VAL A 7 5.38 -33.21 -29.26
N ILE A 8 6.07 -32.77 -28.20
CA ILE A 8 5.60 -31.93 -27.12
C ILE A 8 6.62 -30.81 -26.95
N PRO A 9 6.25 -29.63 -26.57
CA PRO A 9 5.45 -28.60 -27.21
C PRO A 9 6.19 -27.25 -27.20
N PHE A 10 6.46 -26.74 -28.36
CA PHE A 10 6.93 -25.37 -28.53
C PHE A 10 5.86 -24.31 -28.11
N LEU A 11 4.61 -24.76 -27.95
CA LEU A 11 3.47 -23.89 -27.61
C LEU A 11 3.44 -23.46 -26.12
N PHE A 12 3.99 -24.26 -25.21
CA PHE A 12 4.01 -23.98 -23.77
C PHE A 12 5.01 -22.88 -23.40
N CYS A 13 6.09 -22.75 -24.18
CA CYS A 13 7.13 -21.74 -23.95
C CYS A 13 6.69 -20.34 -24.40
N LEU A 14 5.85 -20.23 -25.44
CA LEU A 14 5.31 -18.96 -25.93
C LEU A 14 4.28 -18.35 -24.95
N PHE A 15 3.41 -19.16 -24.34
CA PHE A 15 2.46 -18.69 -23.34
C PHE A 15 3.15 -18.16 -22.06
N CYS A 16 4.17 -18.87 -21.57
CA CYS A 16 4.96 -18.40 -20.41
C CYS A 16 5.77 -17.13 -20.70
N ALA A 17 6.20 -16.92 -21.95
CA ALA A 17 6.94 -15.72 -22.33
C ALA A 17 6.00 -14.52 -22.49
N GLU A 18 4.79 -14.70 -23.00
CA GLU A 18 3.77 -13.64 -23.09
C GLU A 18 3.22 -13.22 -21.73
N GLU A 19 3.04 -14.16 -20.79
CA GLU A 19 2.68 -13.83 -19.40
C GLU A 19 3.79 -13.05 -18.70
N LYS A 20 5.07 -13.45 -18.84
CA LYS A 20 6.21 -12.71 -18.28
C LYS A 20 6.33 -11.30 -18.82
N THR A 21 6.18 -11.10 -20.12
CA THR A 21 6.25 -9.74 -20.72
C THR A 21 5.07 -8.86 -20.33
N LYS A 22 3.91 -9.44 -20.03
CA LYS A 22 2.73 -8.72 -19.55
C LYS A 22 2.86 -8.27 -18.09
N GLU A 23 3.64 -8.98 -17.26
CA GLU A 23 3.91 -8.63 -15.87
C GLU A 23 5.04 -7.61 -15.71
N GLU A 24 6.00 -7.55 -16.63
CA GLU A 24 7.20 -6.71 -16.50
C GLU A 24 7.00 -5.22 -16.86
N TRP A 25 5.94 -4.85 -17.58
CA TRP A 25 5.76 -3.49 -18.09
C TRP A 25 5.64 -2.42 -16.99
N TRP A 26 5.05 -2.77 -15.86
CA TRP A 26 4.79 -1.83 -14.78
C TRP A 26 6.05 -1.54 -13.94
N HIS A 27 6.99 -2.47 -13.83
CA HIS A 27 8.24 -2.27 -13.08
C HIS A 27 9.02 -1.06 -13.60
N LYS A 28 9.20 -0.95 -14.93
CA LYS A 28 9.87 0.22 -15.53
C LYS A 28 9.13 1.51 -15.23
N LYS A 29 7.79 1.48 -15.18
CA LYS A 29 6.99 2.67 -14.84
C LYS A 29 7.10 3.00 -13.36
N ALA A 30 7.13 2.00 -12.49
CA ALA A 30 7.35 2.17 -11.05
C ALA A 30 8.74 2.76 -10.77
N ASP A 31 9.79 2.26 -11.45
CA ASP A 31 11.14 2.82 -11.34
C ASP A 31 11.18 4.30 -11.72
N VAL A 32 10.59 4.66 -12.86
CA VAL A 32 10.52 6.06 -13.32
C VAL A 32 9.70 6.93 -12.34
N MET A 33 8.58 6.40 -11.84
CA MET A 33 7.75 7.07 -10.84
C MET A 33 8.57 7.36 -9.58
N VAL A 34 9.26 6.36 -9.04
CA VAL A 34 10.05 6.52 -7.82
C VAL A 34 11.19 7.49 -8.05
N GLU A 35 12.00 7.31 -9.10
CA GLU A 35 13.14 8.21 -9.38
C GLU A 35 12.70 9.66 -9.58
N LYS A 36 11.69 9.90 -10.43
CA LYS A 36 11.37 11.25 -10.89
C LYS A 36 10.37 12.00 -10.04
N GLN A 37 9.43 11.27 -9.40
CA GLN A 37 8.32 11.88 -8.70
C GLN A 37 8.46 11.82 -7.18
N ILE A 38 9.28 10.88 -6.65
CA ILE A 38 9.39 10.60 -5.22
C ILE A 38 10.78 11.01 -4.73
N GLU A 39 11.83 10.32 -5.19
CA GLU A 39 13.21 10.52 -4.72
C GLU A 39 13.72 11.95 -5.01
N ARG A 40 13.48 12.49 -6.22
CA ARG A 40 13.85 13.87 -6.58
C ARG A 40 13.12 14.94 -5.78
N ARG A 41 12.02 14.58 -5.13
CA ARG A 41 11.23 15.50 -4.27
C ARG A 41 11.58 15.37 -2.80
N GLY A 42 12.62 14.60 -2.46
CA GLY A 42 13.23 14.59 -1.14
C GLY A 42 12.95 13.38 -0.27
N VAL A 43 12.13 12.41 -0.69
CA VAL A 43 11.99 11.11 -0.01
C VAL A 43 13.30 10.34 -0.20
N LYS A 44 13.91 9.88 0.89
CA LYS A 44 15.25 9.30 0.88
C LYS A 44 15.32 7.91 1.52
N ASP A 45 14.32 7.52 2.31
CA ASP A 45 14.33 6.23 2.97
C ASP A 45 14.41 5.10 1.93
N PRO A 46 15.47 4.28 1.93
CA PRO A 46 15.69 3.24 0.93
C PRO A 46 14.64 2.14 0.98
N GLN A 47 14.06 1.85 2.16
CA GLN A 47 13.01 0.85 2.29
C GLN A 47 11.69 1.37 1.69
N VAL A 48 11.35 2.63 1.95
CA VAL A 48 10.17 3.27 1.34
C VAL A 48 10.33 3.30 -0.19
N LEU A 49 11.47 3.77 -0.71
CA LEU A 49 11.74 3.81 -2.15
C LEU A 49 11.67 2.42 -2.79
N LYS A 50 12.18 1.39 -2.09
CA LYS A 50 12.10 -0.01 -2.55
C LYS A 50 10.66 -0.49 -2.63
N VAL A 51 9.89 -0.33 -1.55
CA VAL A 51 8.50 -0.81 -1.50
C VAL A 51 7.62 -0.09 -2.52
N MET A 52 7.83 1.21 -2.75
CA MET A 52 7.13 1.96 -3.79
C MET A 52 7.43 1.44 -5.21
N ARG A 53 8.59 0.84 -5.46
CA ARG A 53 8.92 0.16 -6.74
C ARG A 53 8.25 -1.21 -6.87
N GLU A 54 8.14 -1.92 -5.75
CA GLU A 54 7.70 -3.32 -5.71
C GLU A 54 6.20 -3.49 -5.54
N THR A 55 5.49 -2.47 -5.01
CA THR A 55 4.04 -2.53 -4.82
C THR A 55 3.30 -2.21 -6.13
N PRO A 56 2.53 -3.14 -6.70
CA PRO A 56 1.91 -3.00 -8.02
C PRO A 56 0.71 -2.04 -7.99
N ARG A 57 0.96 -0.73 -7.99
CA ARG A 57 -0.06 0.32 -7.85
C ARG A 57 -1.22 0.19 -8.84
N HIS A 58 -0.96 -0.27 -10.06
CA HIS A 58 -1.98 -0.49 -11.08
C HIS A 58 -3.06 -1.50 -10.68
N ARG A 59 -2.78 -2.38 -9.71
CA ARG A 59 -3.74 -3.36 -9.18
C ARG A 59 -4.77 -2.72 -8.24
N PHE A 60 -4.53 -1.51 -7.74
CA PHE A 60 -5.34 -0.80 -6.75
C PHE A 60 -6.23 0.30 -7.36
N ILE A 61 -6.37 0.29 -8.68
CA ILE A 61 -7.21 1.26 -9.42
C ILE A 61 -8.10 0.52 -10.42
N PRO A 62 -9.18 1.17 -10.92
CA PRO A 62 -10.03 0.60 -11.95
C PRO A 62 -9.24 0.23 -13.22
N PRO A 63 -9.53 -0.90 -13.88
CA PRO A 63 -8.76 -1.39 -15.03
C PRO A 63 -8.61 -0.40 -16.18
N HIS A 64 -9.62 0.44 -16.43
CA HIS A 64 -9.58 1.44 -17.50
C HIS A 64 -8.57 2.57 -17.22
N LEU A 65 -8.09 2.74 -15.99
CA LEU A 65 -7.08 3.72 -15.57
C LEU A 65 -5.67 3.11 -15.42
N GLU A 66 -5.50 1.81 -15.63
CA GLU A 66 -4.26 1.07 -15.38
C GLU A 66 -3.02 1.75 -15.97
N LYS A 67 -3.12 2.28 -17.21
CA LYS A 67 -2.02 2.98 -17.86
C LYS A 67 -1.58 4.27 -17.18
N MET A 68 -2.46 4.86 -16.36
CA MET A 68 -2.24 6.10 -15.62
C MET A 68 -1.72 5.86 -14.20
N ALA A 69 -1.69 4.61 -13.72
CA ALA A 69 -1.37 4.24 -12.33
C ALA A 69 -0.09 4.88 -11.79
N TYR A 70 0.90 5.07 -12.64
CA TYR A 70 2.23 5.57 -12.29
C TYR A 70 2.45 7.05 -12.64
N ASN A 71 1.38 7.77 -13.00
CA ASN A 71 1.42 9.21 -13.21
C ASN A 71 1.46 9.95 -11.86
N ASP A 72 2.01 11.16 -11.87
CA ASP A 72 2.16 12.02 -10.69
C ASP A 72 0.84 12.72 -10.32
N GLY A 73 -0.09 11.97 -9.75
CA GLY A 73 -1.39 12.49 -9.32
C GLY A 73 -2.29 11.45 -8.68
N PRO A 74 -3.37 11.91 -8.05
CA PRO A 74 -4.43 11.04 -7.56
C PRO A 74 -5.25 10.49 -8.74
N LEU A 75 -5.90 9.33 -8.53
CA LEU A 75 -6.80 8.72 -9.51
C LEU A 75 -8.09 8.27 -8.82
N PRO A 76 -9.26 8.36 -9.50
CA PRO A 76 -10.52 7.91 -8.93
C PRO A 76 -10.53 6.39 -8.71
N ILE A 77 -11.11 5.97 -7.56
CA ILE A 77 -11.27 4.56 -7.18
C ILE A 77 -12.75 4.17 -6.99
N GLY A 78 -13.66 5.06 -7.31
CA GLY A 78 -15.10 4.90 -7.05
C GLY A 78 -15.54 5.61 -5.77
N GLU A 79 -16.85 5.60 -5.51
CA GLU A 79 -17.47 6.19 -4.31
C GLU A 79 -17.07 7.67 -4.05
N GLY A 80 -16.70 8.40 -5.09
CA GLY A 80 -16.18 9.76 -4.96
C GLY A 80 -14.78 9.88 -4.35
N GLN A 81 -14.10 8.76 -4.12
CA GLN A 81 -12.77 8.70 -3.51
C GLN A 81 -11.66 8.52 -4.53
N THR A 82 -10.43 8.78 -4.11
CA THR A 82 -9.23 8.66 -4.95
C THR A 82 -8.13 7.88 -4.24
N ILE A 83 -7.32 7.15 -5.00
CA ILE A 83 -6.00 6.73 -4.53
C ILE A 83 -5.09 7.95 -4.49
N SER A 84 -4.35 8.14 -3.41
CA SER A 84 -3.45 9.29 -3.23
C SER A 84 -2.34 9.32 -4.28
N GLN A 85 -1.82 10.52 -4.59
CA GLN A 85 -0.64 10.71 -5.41
C GLN A 85 0.54 9.87 -4.89
N PRO A 86 1.34 9.22 -5.76
CA PRO A 86 2.46 8.37 -5.32
C PRO A 86 3.44 9.06 -4.35
N TYR A 87 3.76 10.32 -4.63
CA TYR A 87 4.64 11.11 -3.76
C TYR A 87 4.07 11.28 -2.34
N ILE A 88 2.77 11.52 -2.20
CA ILE A 88 2.13 11.69 -0.90
C ILE A 88 2.16 10.39 -0.11
N VAL A 89 1.88 9.24 -0.76
CA VAL A 89 1.99 7.92 -0.13
C VAL A 89 3.41 7.69 0.41
N ALA A 90 4.43 7.93 -0.41
CA ALA A 90 5.81 7.75 -0.01
C ALA A 90 6.25 8.71 1.11
N LEU A 91 5.91 9.99 1.01
CA LEU A 91 6.24 11.01 2.01
C LEU A 91 5.59 10.68 3.37
N MET A 92 4.29 10.36 3.38
CA MET A 92 3.60 10.01 4.62
C MET A 92 4.16 8.74 5.25
N THR A 93 4.59 7.76 4.44
CA THR A 93 5.23 6.54 4.91
C THR A 93 6.61 6.83 5.50
N GLU A 94 7.45 7.65 4.85
CA GLU A 94 8.77 8.04 5.36
C GLU A 94 8.67 8.78 6.70
N LEU A 95 7.67 9.66 6.86
CA LEU A 95 7.47 10.43 8.10
C LEU A 95 7.08 9.56 9.31
N LEU A 96 6.71 8.31 9.11
CA LEU A 96 6.48 7.35 10.20
C LEU A 96 7.79 6.81 10.80
N GLU A 97 8.94 6.99 10.12
CA GLU A 97 10.28 6.54 10.57
C GLU A 97 10.32 5.06 10.98
N LEU A 98 9.72 4.19 10.15
CA LEU A 98 9.51 2.78 10.43
C LEU A 98 10.81 1.97 10.53
N LYS A 99 10.83 0.97 11.44
CA LYS A 99 11.98 0.09 11.71
C LYS A 99 11.70 -1.39 11.41
N GLY A 100 10.42 -1.75 11.21
CA GLY A 100 10.01 -3.08 10.76
C GLY A 100 9.13 -3.88 11.72
N ASP A 101 9.04 -3.49 12.99
CA ASP A 101 8.31 -4.20 14.05
C ASP A 101 7.06 -3.46 14.53
N GLU A 102 6.72 -2.35 13.89
CA GLU A 102 5.61 -1.50 14.29
C GLU A 102 4.25 -2.13 14.01
N LYS A 103 3.27 -1.70 14.81
CA LYS A 103 1.84 -1.86 14.63
C LYS A 103 1.25 -0.52 14.23
N ILE A 104 0.79 -0.41 12.99
CA ILE A 104 0.33 0.86 12.40
C ILE A 104 -1.18 0.84 12.21
N LEU A 105 -1.82 1.97 12.55
CA LEU A 105 -3.22 2.24 12.22
C LEU A 105 -3.30 3.21 11.03
N GLU A 106 -4.02 2.80 10.00
CA GLU A 106 -4.39 3.65 8.86
C GLU A 106 -5.86 4.08 8.97
N ILE A 107 -6.12 5.36 8.78
CA ILE A 107 -7.46 5.93 8.68
C ILE A 107 -7.72 6.33 7.23
N GLY A 108 -8.63 5.61 6.57
CA GLY A 108 -8.95 5.78 5.15
C GLY A 108 -8.32 4.69 4.27
N THR A 109 -8.81 3.45 4.34
CA THR A 109 -8.31 2.32 3.53
C THR A 109 -8.37 2.61 2.02
N GLY A 110 -9.46 3.24 1.56
CA GLY A 110 -9.69 3.53 0.16
C GLY A 110 -9.51 2.30 -0.73
N SER A 111 -8.52 2.35 -1.63
CA SER A 111 -8.17 1.22 -2.49
C SER A 111 -7.36 0.11 -1.79
N GLY A 112 -6.81 0.36 -0.60
CA GLY A 112 -5.86 -0.50 0.09
C GLY A 112 -4.40 -0.31 -0.32
N TYR A 113 -4.08 0.67 -1.17
CA TYR A 113 -2.71 0.85 -1.66
C TYR A 113 -1.73 1.30 -0.57
N GLN A 114 -2.12 2.27 0.27
CA GLN A 114 -1.28 2.72 1.39
C GLN A 114 -1.09 1.58 2.40
N ALA A 115 -2.14 0.80 2.72
CA ALA A 115 -2.03 -0.39 3.55
C ALA A 115 -1.06 -1.42 2.97
N ALA A 116 -1.09 -1.64 1.65
CA ALA A 116 -0.17 -2.55 0.96
C ALA A 116 1.30 -2.08 1.04
N VAL A 117 1.54 -0.77 0.90
CA VAL A 117 2.89 -0.17 1.07
C VAL A 117 3.36 -0.37 2.51
N LEU A 118 2.55 -0.06 3.50
CA LEU A 118 2.87 -0.23 4.92
C LEU A 118 3.14 -1.70 5.27
N SER A 119 2.33 -2.62 4.75
CA SER A 119 2.44 -4.07 4.99
C SER A 119 3.84 -4.64 4.76
N ALA A 120 4.57 -4.09 3.80
CA ALA A 120 5.93 -4.53 3.49
C ALA A 120 7.01 -3.94 4.42
N LEU A 121 6.63 -2.99 5.29
CA LEU A 121 7.55 -2.20 6.12
C LEU A 121 7.34 -2.42 7.62
N VAL A 122 6.22 -3.03 8.04
CA VAL A 122 5.85 -3.17 9.45
C VAL A 122 5.34 -4.57 9.78
N SER A 123 5.21 -4.88 11.07
CA SER A 123 4.68 -6.19 11.51
C SER A 123 3.18 -6.33 11.27
N GLU A 124 2.39 -5.28 11.54
CA GLU A 124 0.93 -5.31 11.45
C GLU A 124 0.38 -3.97 10.98
N VAL A 125 -0.62 -4.04 10.10
CA VAL A 125 -1.38 -2.88 9.62
C VAL A 125 -2.85 -3.08 9.95
N PHE A 126 -3.43 -2.14 10.67
CA PHE A 126 -4.87 -2.02 10.91
C PHE A 126 -5.38 -0.85 10.08
N SER A 127 -6.45 -1.04 9.31
CA SER A 127 -6.96 -0.01 8.42
C SER A 127 -8.47 0.14 8.54
N ILE A 128 -8.94 1.37 8.75
CA ILE A 128 -10.36 1.71 8.91
C ILE A 128 -10.85 2.49 7.70
N GLU A 129 -12.03 2.13 7.21
CA GLU A 129 -12.70 2.80 6.11
C GLU A 129 -14.18 3.03 6.44
N ILE A 130 -14.66 4.24 6.21
CA ILE A 130 -16.06 4.60 6.45
C ILE A 130 -16.99 4.16 5.31
N VAL A 131 -16.45 4.03 4.10
CA VAL A 131 -17.20 3.61 2.91
C VAL A 131 -17.16 2.09 2.78
N LYS A 132 -18.28 1.43 3.10
CA LYS A 132 -18.34 -0.04 3.17
C LYS A 132 -17.88 -0.73 1.89
N ASN A 133 -18.31 -0.25 0.72
CA ASN A 133 -17.95 -0.86 -0.56
C ASN A 133 -16.44 -0.82 -0.83
N LEU A 134 -15.74 0.24 -0.38
CA LEU A 134 -14.29 0.37 -0.52
C LEU A 134 -13.57 -0.62 0.37
N VAL A 135 -13.90 -0.69 1.67
CA VAL A 135 -13.21 -1.62 2.57
C VAL A 135 -13.44 -3.08 2.18
N ASP A 136 -14.66 -3.46 1.77
CA ASP A 136 -14.94 -4.84 1.33
C ASP A 136 -14.10 -5.20 0.08
N SER A 137 -13.99 -4.27 -0.87
CA SER A 137 -13.19 -4.45 -2.09
C SER A 137 -11.69 -4.50 -1.80
N ALA A 138 -11.20 -3.61 -0.93
CA ALA A 138 -9.81 -3.56 -0.51
C ALA A 138 -9.40 -4.82 0.25
N ALA A 139 -10.24 -5.32 1.18
CA ALA A 139 -9.98 -6.55 1.93
C ALA A 139 -9.76 -7.75 1.00
N VAL A 140 -10.67 -7.93 0.03
CA VAL A 140 -10.57 -9.02 -0.97
C VAL A 140 -9.32 -8.88 -1.83
N LEU A 141 -8.98 -7.65 -2.25
CA LEU A 141 -7.80 -7.39 -3.07
C LEU A 141 -6.50 -7.63 -2.31
N LEU A 142 -6.39 -7.14 -1.09
CA LEU A 142 -5.22 -7.30 -0.23
C LEU A 142 -4.96 -8.78 0.07
N ASP A 143 -6.00 -9.54 0.42
CA ASP A 143 -5.88 -10.99 0.64
C ASP A 143 -5.42 -11.72 -0.63
N LYS A 144 -6.02 -11.40 -1.78
CA LYS A 144 -5.67 -11.98 -3.10
C LYS A 144 -4.22 -11.67 -3.49
N LEU A 145 -3.70 -10.48 -3.14
CA LEU A 145 -2.34 -10.08 -3.43
C LEU A 145 -1.31 -10.56 -2.38
N GLY A 146 -1.78 -11.21 -1.30
CA GLY A 146 -0.92 -11.84 -0.31
C GLY A 146 -0.49 -10.95 0.86
N TYR A 147 -1.10 -9.78 1.06
CA TYR A 147 -0.84 -8.88 2.19
C TYR A 147 -1.53 -9.39 3.47
N LYS A 148 -0.96 -10.42 4.10
CA LYS A 148 -1.59 -11.18 5.20
C LYS A 148 -1.52 -10.50 6.58
N ASN A 149 -0.67 -9.51 6.75
CA ASN A 149 -0.53 -8.72 7.97
C ASN A 149 -1.37 -7.43 7.96
N VAL A 150 -2.31 -7.32 7.00
CA VAL A 150 -3.26 -6.20 6.93
C VAL A 150 -4.64 -6.66 7.40
N THR A 151 -5.16 -6.00 8.43
CA THR A 151 -6.53 -6.18 8.92
C THR A 151 -7.34 -4.94 8.62
N THR A 152 -8.46 -5.09 7.90
CA THR A 152 -9.33 -3.97 7.53
C THR A 152 -10.64 -4.02 8.29
N ARG A 153 -11.23 -2.84 8.60
CA ARG A 153 -12.51 -2.72 9.27
C ARG A 153 -13.35 -1.59 8.67
N TRP A 154 -14.64 -1.88 8.47
CA TRP A 154 -15.62 -0.83 8.23
C TRP A 154 -15.90 -0.10 9.53
N GLY A 155 -15.78 1.23 9.54
CA GLY A 155 -16.01 2.02 10.74
C GLY A 155 -15.69 3.50 10.57
N ASP A 156 -15.99 4.23 11.64
CA ASP A 156 -15.67 5.63 11.76
C ASP A 156 -14.22 5.81 12.23
N GLY A 157 -13.37 6.30 11.34
CA GLY A 157 -11.95 6.52 11.60
C GLY A 157 -11.66 7.51 12.73
N TYR A 158 -12.57 8.44 13.03
CA TYR A 158 -12.45 9.37 14.17
C TYR A 158 -12.39 8.64 15.52
N LYS A 159 -12.93 7.42 15.61
CA LYS A 159 -12.91 6.59 16.83
C LYS A 159 -11.64 5.78 16.97
N GLY A 160 -10.86 5.65 15.90
CA GLY A 160 -9.74 4.75 15.85
C GLY A 160 -10.14 3.28 16.04
N TRP A 161 -9.25 2.50 16.64
CA TRP A 161 -9.47 1.07 16.89
C TRP A 161 -9.08 0.70 18.34
N PRO A 162 -9.92 1.02 19.35
CA PRO A 162 -9.59 0.86 20.76
C PRO A 162 -9.20 -0.56 21.17
N ASP A 163 -9.82 -1.59 20.54
CA ASP A 163 -9.55 -3.00 20.88
C ASP A 163 -8.13 -3.45 20.48
N GLU A 164 -7.45 -2.65 19.62
CA GLU A 164 -6.13 -2.97 19.10
C GLU A 164 -5.03 -2.02 19.59
N THR A 165 -5.33 -1.14 20.53
CA THR A 165 -4.32 -0.22 21.12
C THR A 165 -3.27 -0.95 21.93
N PRO A 166 -2.06 -0.38 22.10
CA PRO A 166 -1.56 0.84 21.47
C PRO A 166 -0.99 0.62 20.06
N PHE A 167 -0.94 1.71 19.25
CA PHE A 167 -0.28 1.73 17.96
C PHE A 167 1.05 2.47 18.05
N ASP A 168 2.07 1.99 17.34
CA ASP A 168 3.37 2.67 17.24
C ASP A 168 3.29 3.91 16.35
N GLY A 169 2.38 3.92 15.38
CA GLY A 169 2.09 5.05 14.52
C GLY A 169 0.66 5.04 13.97
N ILE A 170 0.15 6.22 13.67
CA ILE A 170 -1.16 6.39 13.03
C ILE A 170 -0.99 7.26 11.79
N ILE A 171 -1.44 6.75 10.65
CA ILE A 171 -1.45 7.49 9.39
C ILE A 171 -2.89 7.83 9.00
N VAL A 172 -3.16 9.10 8.73
CA VAL A 172 -4.49 9.58 8.36
C VAL A 172 -4.47 9.99 6.89
N THR A 173 -5.01 9.15 6.03
CA THR A 173 -5.07 9.37 4.57
C THR A 173 -6.34 10.09 4.14
N ALA A 174 -7.29 10.27 5.06
CA ALA A 174 -8.41 11.20 4.93
C ALA A 174 -7.99 12.61 5.38
N ALA A 175 -8.74 13.64 5.02
CA ALA A 175 -8.46 15.03 5.41
C ALA A 175 -9.43 15.50 6.50
N PRO A 176 -9.21 15.17 7.79
CA PRO A 176 -10.02 15.68 8.88
C PRO A 176 -9.70 17.17 9.12
N ASP A 177 -10.68 17.92 9.64
CA ASP A 177 -10.48 19.33 10.01
C ASP A 177 -9.51 19.49 11.19
N GLU A 178 -9.46 18.50 12.08
CA GLU A 178 -8.56 18.42 13.24
C GLU A 178 -8.18 16.95 13.53
N ILE A 179 -7.09 16.75 14.26
CA ILE A 179 -6.69 15.42 14.71
C ILE A 179 -7.55 15.02 15.92
N PRO A 180 -8.37 13.94 15.80
CA PRO A 180 -9.20 13.50 16.91
C PRO A 180 -8.39 13.08 18.14
N GLN A 181 -8.76 13.51 19.34
CA GLN A 181 -8.10 13.13 20.59
C GLN A 181 -8.07 11.60 20.78
N SER A 182 -9.12 10.90 20.35
CA SER A 182 -9.20 9.43 20.37
C SER A 182 -8.06 8.73 19.61
N LEU A 183 -7.50 9.34 18.56
CA LEU A 183 -6.36 8.79 17.85
C LEU A 183 -5.05 9.03 18.62
N ILE A 184 -4.92 10.23 19.22
CA ILE A 184 -3.77 10.56 20.07
C ILE A 184 -3.70 9.61 21.27
N ASP A 185 -4.85 9.34 21.92
CA ASP A 185 -4.95 8.45 23.08
C ASP A 185 -4.63 6.98 22.75
N GLN A 186 -4.65 6.61 21.45
CA GLN A 186 -4.34 5.27 20.98
C GLN A 186 -2.87 5.09 20.53
N LEU A 187 -2.09 6.17 20.52
CA LEU A 187 -0.65 6.09 20.26
C LEU A 187 0.10 5.56 21.46
N LYS A 188 1.14 4.79 21.18
CA LYS A 188 2.10 4.33 22.20
C LYS A 188 2.81 5.53 22.80
N THR A 189 2.80 5.61 24.11
CA THR A 189 3.54 6.65 24.82
C THR A 189 5.03 6.38 24.69
N VAL A 190 5.78 7.32 24.10
CA VAL A 190 7.24 7.26 24.09
C VAL A 190 7.71 7.80 25.45
N GLU A 191 8.24 6.94 26.31
CA GLU A 191 8.96 7.39 27.50
C GLU A 191 10.28 8.03 27.05
N PHE A 192 10.39 9.32 27.23
CA PHE A 192 11.64 10.02 26.99
C PHE A 192 12.60 9.75 28.17
N HIS A 193 13.57 8.85 27.95
CA HIS A 193 14.71 8.69 28.86
C HIS A 193 15.81 9.67 28.41
N PRO A 194 16.02 10.80 29.09
CA PRO A 194 17.15 11.66 28.78
C PRO A 194 18.42 10.85 29.05
N GLU A 195 19.27 10.72 28.05
CA GLU A 195 20.62 10.18 28.24
C GLU A 195 21.32 11.05 29.26
N PRO A 196 22.00 10.46 30.29
CA PRO A 196 22.80 11.25 31.22
C PRO A 196 23.93 11.94 30.49
N LEU A 197 24.05 13.26 30.69
CA LEU A 197 25.13 14.10 30.17
C LEU A 197 26.50 13.64 30.66
#